data_048eb80daf8ec21c339dbff9c2e584b7
#
_entry.id   048eb80daf8ec21c339dbff9c2e584b7
#
_cell.length_a   1.000
_cell.length_b   1.000
_cell.length_c   1.000
_cell.angle_alpha   90.00
_cell.angle_beta   90.00
_cell.angle_gamma   90.00
#
_symmetry.space_group_name_H-M   'P 1'
#
loop_
_entity.id
_entity.type
_entity.pdbx_description
1 polymer ?
#
loop_
_entity_poly.entity_id
_entity_poly.type
_entity_poly.pdbx_seq_one_letter_code
_entity_poly.pdbx_strand_id
1 'polypeptide(L)' 'MDLKKIILRKLFRRRIIGGKHTAIEHLTKGLPKHVIGEAKNVVDDLIKEGFILIKPTSYGLHVSLNPKKIDEIFKIIEN' A
#
# COMPACT_ATOMS: atom_id res chain seq x y z
N MET A 1 -12.30 -8.15 7.91
CA MET A 1 -11.06 -7.36 7.90
C MET A 1 -10.96 -6.59 6.58
N ASP A 2 -10.84 -5.29 6.65
CA ASP A 2 -10.72 -4.46 5.45
C ASP A 2 -9.24 -4.30 5.08
N LEU A 3 -8.75 -5.19 4.24
CA LEU A 3 -7.33 -5.21 3.85
C LEU A 3 -6.91 -3.96 3.07
N LYS A 4 -7.79 -3.44 2.22
CA LYS A 4 -7.51 -2.21 1.46
C LYS A 4 -7.23 -1.04 2.42
N LYS A 5 -8.09 -0.87 3.39
CA LYS A 5 -7.97 0.18 4.39
C LYS A 5 -6.71 0.00 5.25
N ILE A 6 -6.44 -1.24 5.68
CA ILE A 6 -5.28 -1.56 6.51
C ILE A 6 -3.98 -1.23 5.76
N ILE A 7 -3.88 -1.66 4.50
CA ILE A 7 -2.68 -1.45 3.70
C ILE A 7 -2.45 0.04 3.42
N LEU A 8 -3.49 0.75 2.99
CA LEU A 8 -3.37 2.18 2.72
C LEU A 8 -3.04 2.97 3.98
N ARG A 9 -3.67 2.63 5.10
CA ARG A 9 -3.40 3.28 6.38
C ARG A 9 -1.95 3.06 6.84
N LYS A 10 -1.43 1.87 6.63
CA LYS A 10 -0.05 1.56 7.00
C LYS A 10 0.94 2.50 6.32
N LEU A 11 0.77 2.69 5.01
CA LEU A 11 1.62 3.60 4.25
C LEU A 11 1.38 5.06 4.63
N PHE A 12 0.12 5.43 4.82
CA PHE A 12 -0.25 6.81 5.16
C PHE A 12 0.33 7.23 6.52
N ARG A 13 0.23 6.38 7.53
CA ARG A 13 0.75 6.67 8.86
C ARG A 13 2.25 6.88 8.87
N ARG A 14 2.96 6.17 8.01
CA ARG A 14 4.42 6.28 7.89
C ARG A 14 4.83 7.38 6.92
N ARG A 15 3.88 8.08 6.34
CA ARG A 15 4.11 9.15 5.35
C ARG A 15 4.91 8.66 4.16
N ILE A 16 4.66 7.43 3.71
CA ILE A 16 5.33 6.85 2.55
C ILE A 16 4.55 7.28 1.31
N ILE A 17 4.82 8.50 0.86
CA ILE A 17 4.09 9.18 -0.20
C ILE A 17 5.08 9.75 -1.19
N GLY A 18 4.81 9.58 -2.49
CA GLY A 18 5.62 10.18 -3.54
C GLY A 18 7.05 9.67 -3.55
N GLY A 19 8.01 10.54 -3.28
CA GLY A 19 9.43 10.19 -3.32
C GLY A 19 9.90 9.28 -2.20
N LYS A 20 9.14 9.18 -1.11
CA LYS A 20 9.47 8.26 -0.02
C LYS A 20 8.85 6.90 -0.31
N HIS A 21 9.63 5.83 -0.19
CA HIS A 21 9.16 4.48 -0.54
C HIS A 21 9.65 3.45 0.45
N THR A 22 8.99 2.29 0.46
CA THR A 22 9.35 1.15 1.32
C THR A 22 9.19 -0.14 0.51
N ALA A 23 9.85 -1.21 0.98
CA ALA A 23 9.75 -2.51 0.32
C ALA A 23 8.31 -3.02 0.31
N ILE A 24 7.89 -3.61 -0.82
CA ILE A 24 6.52 -4.09 -0.98
C ILE A 24 6.16 -5.15 0.07
N GLU A 25 7.12 -5.92 0.53
CA GLU A 25 6.92 -6.96 1.54
C GLU A 25 6.41 -6.39 2.87
N HIS A 26 6.71 -5.13 3.15
CA HIS A 26 6.25 -4.48 4.38
C HIS A 26 4.73 -4.34 4.43
N LEU A 27 4.05 -4.36 3.27
CA LEU A 27 2.60 -4.18 3.23
C LEU A 27 1.83 -5.36 3.84
N THR A 28 2.40 -6.57 3.77
CA THR A 28 1.76 -7.76 4.32
C THR A 28 2.36 -8.21 5.65
N LYS A 29 3.44 -7.55 6.08
CA LYS A 29 4.09 -7.89 7.34
C LYS A 29 3.17 -7.63 8.53
N GLY A 30 3.08 -8.59 9.42
CA GLY A 30 2.22 -8.47 10.60
C GLY A 30 0.79 -8.92 10.39
N LEU A 31 0.40 -9.26 9.15
CA LEU A 31 -0.94 -9.81 8.90
C LEU A 31 -0.97 -11.30 9.22
N PRO A 32 -2.14 -11.83 9.63
CA PRO A 32 -2.29 -13.27 9.84
C PRO A 32 -1.96 -14.03 8.55
N LYS A 33 -1.33 -15.19 8.68
CA LYS A 33 -0.90 -15.98 7.52
C LYS A 33 -2.04 -16.32 6.57
N HIS A 34 -3.23 -16.57 7.10
CA HIS A 34 -4.36 -16.99 6.28
C HIS A 34 -4.92 -15.87 5.39
N VAL A 35 -4.54 -14.61 5.61
CA VAL A 35 -4.99 -13.51 4.76
C VAL A 35 -3.89 -12.95 3.85
N ILE A 36 -2.66 -13.45 3.93
CA ILE A 36 -1.55 -12.90 3.13
C ILE A 36 -1.80 -13.02 1.63
N GLY A 37 -2.33 -14.16 1.17
CA GLY A 37 -2.63 -14.33 -0.25
C GLY A 37 -3.64 -13.31 -0.75
N GLU A 38 -4.72 -13.10 0.02
CA GLU A 38 -5.73 -12.11 -0.30
C GLU A 38 -5.16 -10.69 -0.24
N ALA A 39 -4.30 -10.42 0.76
CA ALA A 39 -3.66 -9.13 0.89
C ALA A 39 -2.79 -8.80 -0.32
N LYS A 40 -2.07 -9.77 -0.86
CA LYS A 40 -1.27 -9.57 -2.07
C LYS A 40 -2.16 -9.22 -3.26
N ASN A 41 -3.32 -9.85 -3.38
CA ASN A 41 -4.28 -9.51 -4.44
C ASN A 41 -4.81 -8.09 -4.27
N VAL A 42 -5.07 -7.67 -3.03
CA VAL A 42 -5.51 -6.30 -2.74
C VAL A 42 -4.41 -5.30 -3.12
N VAL A 43 -3.16 -5.60 -2.81
CA VAL A 43 -2.03 -4.75 -3.21
C VAL A 43 -1.98 -4.60 -4.73
N ASP A 44 -2.14 -5.71 -5.47
CA ASP A 44 -2.15 -5.67 -6.94
C ASP A 44 -3.28 -4.77 -7.44
N ASP A 45 -4.46 -4.88 -6.85
CA ASP A 45 -5.60 -4.04 -7.22
C ASP A 45 -5.32 -2.57 -6.95
N LEU A 46 -4.72 -2.26 -5.80
CA LEU A 46 -4.38 -0.87 -5.45
C LEU A 46 -3.36 -0.28 -6.41
N ILE A 47 -2.43 -1.10 -6.89
CA ILE A 47 -1.47 -0.68 -7.91
C ILE A 47 -2.19 -0.41 -9.24
N LYS A 48 -3.08 -1.30 -9.65
CA LYS A 48 -3.85 -1.13 -10.89
C LYS A 48 -4.76 0.08 -10.84
N GLU A 49 -5.33 0.37 -9.67
CA GLU A 49 -6.20 1.53 -9.47
C GLU A 49 -5.42 2.84 -9.33
N GLY A 50 -4.11 2.76 -9.25
CA GLY A 50 -3.27 3.94 -9.17
C GLY A 50 -3.11 4.55 -7.78
N PHE A 51 -3.57 3.86 -6.73
CA PHE A 51 -3.36 4.33 -5.35
C PHE A 51 -1.95 4.09 -4.87
N ILE A 52 -1.34 2.99 -5.31
CA ILE A 52 0.03 2.63 -4.95
C ILE A 52 0.90 2.67 -6.20
N LEU A 53 2.04 3.34 -6.10
CA LEU A 53 3.04 3.42 -7.15
C LEU A 53 4.13 2.40 -6.87
N ILE A 54 4.61 1.74 -7.93
CA ILE A 54 5.72 0.80 -7.84
C ILE A 54 7.01 1.52 -8.19
N LYS A 55 8.04 1.28 -7.40
CA LYS A 55 9.38 1.79 -7.66
C LYS A 55 10.36 0.63 -7.64
N PRO A 56 10.83 0.14 -8.81
CA PRO A 56 11.84 -0.91 -8.85
C PRO A 56 13.17 -0.39 -8.29
N THR A 57 13.82 -1.19 -7.47
CA THR A 57 15.15 -0.87 -6.93
C THR A 57 16.07 -2.07 -7.12
N SER A 58 17.36 -1.88 -6.87
CA SER A 58 18.33 -2.98 -6.91
C SER A 58 18.07 -4.04 -5.84
N TYR A 59 17.26 -3.71 -4.82
CA TYR A 59 16.93 -4.62 -3.73
C TYR A 59 15.53 -5.22 -3.85
N GLY A 60 14.82 -4.94 -4.94
CA GLY A 60 13.47 -5.44 -5.17
C GLY A 60 12.48 -4.32 -5.43
N LEU A 61 11.19 -4.67 -5.38
CA LEU A 61 10.14 -3.70 -5.61
C LEU A 61 9.84 -2.89 -4.35
N HIS A 62 9.81 -1.57 -4.51
CA HIS A 62 9.37 -0.66 -3.47
C HIS A 62 8.05 0.00 -3.87
N VAL A 63 7.34 0.50 -2.90
CA VAL A 63 6.02 1.11 -3.10
C VAL A 63 5.91 2.43 -2.37
N SER A 64 5.02 3.28 -2.87
CA SER A 64 4.65 4.53 -2.21
C SER A 64 3.21 4.85 -2.55
N LEU A 65 2.57 5.69 -1.75
CA LEU A 65 1.25 6.20 -2.08
C LEU A 65 1.36 7.26 -3.17
N ASN A 66 0.38 7.25 -4.08
CA ASN A 66 0.31 8.23 -5.15
C ASN A 66 -0.15 9.58 -4.58
N PRO A 67 0.70 10.62 -4.61
CA PRO A 67 0.31 11.92 -4.07
C PRO A 67 -0.87 12.54 -4.78
N LYS A 68 -1.10 12.19 -6.04
CA LYS A 68 -2.25 12.70 -6.81
C LYS A 68 -3.57 12.12 -6.33
N LYS A 69 -3.55 11.04 -5.57
CA LYS A 69 -4.76 10.37 -5.07
C LYS A 69 -4.88 10.45 -3.55
N ILE A 70 -4.11 11.31 -2.92
CA ILE A 70 -4.05 11.35 -1.46
C ILE A 70 -5.41 11.71 -0.83
N ASP A 71 -6.20 12.56 -1.47
CA ASP A 71 -7.52 12.92 -0.96
C ASP A 71 -8.46 11.72 -0.97
N GLU A 72 -8.44 10.94 -2.05
CA GLU A 72 -9.24 9.71 -2.13
C GLU A 72 -8.77 8.67 -1.12
N ILE A 73 -7.46 8.54 -0.96
CA ILE A 73 -6.86 7.61 -0.01
C ILE A 73 -7.31 7.98 1.42
N PHE A 74 -7.25 9.27 1.74
CA PHE A 74 -7.66 9.75 3.05
C PHE A 74 -9.13 9.41 3.33
N LYS A 75 -10.02 9.60 2.36
CA LYS A 75 -11.42 9.26 2.50
C LYS A 75 -11.63 7.76 2.76
N ILE A 76 -10.87 6.91 2.10
CA ILE A 76 -10.94 5.46 2.31
C ILE A 76 -10.51 5.12 3.74
N ILE A 77 -9.43 5.73 4.21
CA ILE A 77 -8.88 5.46 5.54
C ILE A 77 -9.82 5.95 6.64
N GLU A 78 -10.46 7.09 6.44
CA GLU A 78 -11.35 7.72 7.41
C GLU A 78 -12.65 6.96 7.63
N ASN A 79 -13.13 6.24 6.64
CA ASN A 79 -14.40 5.52 6.73
C ASN A 79 -14.30 4.27 7.61
#